data_c8ae59cda67640df06ad4f7dc60d618b
#
_entry.id   c8ae59cda67640df06ad4f7dc60d618b
#
_cell.length_a   1.000
_cell.length_b   1.000
_cell.length_c   1.000
_cell.angle_alpha   90.00
_cell.angle_beta   90.00
_cell.angle_gamma   90.00
#
_symmetry.space_group_name_H-M   'P 1'
#
loop_
_entity.id
_entity.type
_entity.pdbx_description
1 polymer ?
#
loop_
_entity_poly.entity_id
_entity_poly.type
_entity_poly.pdbx_seq_one_letter_code
_entity_poly.pdbx_strand_id
1 'polypeptide(L)'
;MKLKIYTDGACSGNPGKGGWAAIILDDSNQSSISGSESNTTNNRMELMAPIMALKKIKKKSEITIFTDSKYVKDGITDWIKKWKVNNWKNSNKKPVKNKDLWIKLDNACLKHKVTWKWIKAHAGNKYNNLVDELAVSKTK
;
A
#
# COMPACT_ATOMS: atom_id res chain seq x y z
N MET A 1 -3.66 -9.20 18.36
CA MET A 1 -3.46 -7.75 18.29
C MET A 1 -4.26 -7.21 17.12
N LYS A 2 -4.96 -6.12 17.30
CA LYS A 2 -5.76 -5.47 16.27
C LYS A 2 -5.18 -4.12 15.92
N LEU A 3 -4.89 -3.90 14.66
CA LEU A 3 -4.28 -2.67 14.19
C LEU A 3 -5.09 -2.08 13.03
N LYS A 4 -5.03 -0.75 12.91
CA LYS A 4 -5.53 -0.02 11.76
C LYS A 4 -4.34 0.67 11.10
N ILE A 5 -4.26 0.57 9.78
CA ILE A 5 -3.18 1.19 9.03
C ILE A 5 -3.77 2.02 7.90
N TYR A 6 -3.34 3.27 7.80
CA TYR A 6 -3.66 4.14 6.67
C TYR A 6 -2.42 4.27 5.81
N THR A 7 -2.56 4.07 4.50
CA THR A 7 -1.43 4.10 3.57
C THR A 7 -1.70 5.07 2.44
N ASP A 8 -0.64 5.64 1.89
CA ASP A 8 -0.74 6.46 0.69
C ASP A 8 0.60 6.49 -0.05
N GLY A 9 0.53 6.82 -1.33
CA GLY A 9 1.69 7.00 -2.19
C GLY A 9 1.50 8.21 -3.08
N ALA A 10 2.59 8.86 -3.40
CA ALA A 10 2.59 10.05 -4.24
C ALA A 10 3.80 10.03 -5.15
N CYS A 11 3.71 10.74 -6.28
CA CYS A 11 4.82 10.85 -7.21
C CYS A 11 4.83 12.23 -7.85
N SER A 12 6.01 12.85 -7.86
CA SER A 12 6.23 14.14 -8.52
C SER A 12 6.62 13.88 -9.96
N GLY A 13 5.63 13.82 -10.85
CA GLY A 13 5.80 13.29 -12.20
C GLY A 13 5.50 11.78 -12.18
N ASN A 14 5.29 11.19 -13.34
CA ASN A 14 4.93 9.78 -13.40
C ASN A 14 5.49 9.16 -14.67
N PRO A 15 6.78 8.71 -14.69
CA PRO A 15 7.65 8.51 -13.53
C PRO A 15 8.33 9.79 -13.01
N GLY A 16 8.82 9.68 -11.77
CA GLY A 16 9.52 10.78 -11.13
C GLY A 16 9.87 10.41 -9.68
N LYS A 17 10.24 11.40 -8.88
CA LYS A 17 10.53 11.19 -7.47
C LYS A 17 9.23 10.89 -6.72
N GLY A 18 9.20 9.77 -6.03
CA GLY A 18 8.02 9.33 -5.30
C GLY A 18 8.22 9.28 -3.80
N GLY A 19 7.09 9.29 -3.09
CA GLY A 19 7.04 9.13 -1.65
C GLY A 19 5.92 8.18 -1.26
N TRP A 20 6.11 7.49 -0.16
CA TRP A 20 5.09 6.63 0.42
C TRP A 20 5.02 6.85 1.92
N ALA A 21 3.88 6.59 2.52
CA ALA A 21 3.70 6.76 3.95
C ALA A 21 2.65 5.81 4.49
N ALA A 22 2.77 5.49 5.77
CA ALA A 22 1.78 4.72 6.48
C ALA A 22 1.66 5.23 7.91
N ILE A 23 0.44 5.26 8.42
CA ILE A 23 0.14 5.58 9.81
C ILE A 23 -0.43 4.31 10.44
N ILE A 24 0.20 3.85 11.52
CA ILE A 24 -0.18 2.64 12.22
C ILE A 24 -0.83 3.01 13.55
N LEU A 25 -2.07 2.57 13.74
CA LEU A 25 -2.84 2.85 14.93
C LEU A 25 -3.04 1.56 15.74
N ASP A 26 -2.67 1.63 17.00
CA ASP A 26 -2.82 0.57 17.98
C ASP A 26 -3.48 1.20 19.21
N ASP A 27 -4.64 0.69 19.63
CA ASP A 27 -5.42 1.17 20.78
C ASP A 27 -5.15 2.63 21.21
N SER A 28 -4.04 2.88 21.88
CA SER A 28 -3.67 4.20 22.40
C SER A 28 -2.43 4.79 21.71
N ASN A 29 -1.80 4.05 20.78
CA ASN A 29 -0.55 4.47 20.15
C ASN A 29 -0.74 4.76 18.67
N GLN A 30 -0.03 5.81 18.23
CA GLN A 30 0.01 6.17 16.82
C GLN A 30 1.48 6.28 16.40
N SER A 31 1.82 5.62 15.31
CA SER A 31 3.16 5.74 14.74
C SER A 31 3.07 5.93 13.24
N SER A 32 4.11 6.46 12.64
CA SER A 32 4.16 6.64 11.20
C SER A 32 5.50 6.18 10.65
N ILE A 33 5.47 5.73 9.40
CA ILE A 33 6.67 5.43 8.62
C ILE A 33 6.51 6.05 7.25
N SER A 34 7.63 6.39 6.63
CA SER A 34 7.60 6.99 5.30
C SER A 34 8.95 6.78 4.63
N GLY A 35 8.97 6.95 3.32
CA GLY A 35 10.18 6.84 2.54
C GLY A 35 10.01 7.46 1.17
N SER A 36 11.09 7.50 0.40
CA SER A 36 11.09 8.06 -0.95
C SER A 36 11.91 7.21 -1.89
N GLU A 37 11.62 7.36 -3.18
CA GLU A 37 12.39 6.76 -4.26
C GLU A 37 12.65 7.79 -5.34
N SER A 38 13.85 7.76 -5.95
CA SER A 38 14.27 8.78 -6.90
C SER A 38 13.57 8.67 -8.25
N ASN A 39 13.18 7.48 -8.67
CA ASN A 39 12.53 7.28 -9.96
C ASN A 39 11.51 6.15 -9.84
N THR A 40 10.24 6.50 -9.77
CA THR A 40 9.16 5.55 -9.53
C THR A 40 7.84 6.08 -10.12
N THR A 41 6.74 5.42 -9.80
CA THR A 41 5.40 5.82 -10.22
C THR A 41 4.46 5.91 -9.03
N ASN A 42 3.33 6.57 -9.22
CA ASN A 42 2.31 6.68 -8.18
C ASN A 42 1.84 5.29 -7.72
N ASN A 43 1.53 4.40 -8.66
CA ASN A 43 1.05 3.06 -8.32
C ASN A 43 2.08 2.25 -7.53
N ARG A 44 3.37 2.37 -7.86
CA ARG A 44 4.42 1.69 -7.10
C ARG A 44 4.49 2.21 -5.67
N MET A 45 4.33 3.51 -5.47
CA MET A 45 4.35 4.09 -4.12
C MET A 45 3.11 3.69 -3.31
N GLU A 46 1.96 3.60 -3.97
CA GLU A 46 0.74 3.11 -3.32
C GLU A 46 0.88 1.65 -2.85
N LEU A 47 1.64 0.84 -3.58
CA LEU A 47 1.96 -0.54 -3.18
C LEU A 47 3.03 -0.59 -2.09
N MET A 48 4.03 0.28 -2.19
CA MET A 48 5.16 0.28 -1.25
C MET A 48 4.71 0.58 0.18
N ALA A 49 3.76 1.49 0.35
CA ALA A 49 3.30 1.90 1.68
C ALA A 49 2.76 0.72 2.51
N PRO A 50 1.80 -0.08 2.03
CA PRO A 50 1.33 -1.23 2.81
C PRO A 50 2.39 -2.32 2.97
N ILE A 51 3.25 -2.52 1.97
CA ILE A 51 4.34 -3.50 2.09
C ILE A 51 5.24 -3.15 3.28
N MET A 52 5.68 -1.90 3.35
CA MET A 52 6.59 -1.46 4.41
C MET A 52 5.91 -1.46 5.78
N ALA A 53 4.63 -1.07 5.83
CA ALA A 53 3.87 -1.10 7.07
C ALA A 53 3.73 -2.53 7.62
N LEU A 54 3.37 -3.48 6.77
CA LEU A 54 3.21 -4.88 7.17
C LEU A 54 4.54 -5.50 7.60
N LYS A 55 5.64 -5.14 6.93
CA LYS A 55 6.98 -5.61 7.32
C LYS A 55 7.40 -5.13 8.70
N LYS A 56 6.96 -3.94 9.09
CA LYS A 56 7.30 -3.38 10.40
C LYS A 56 6.61 -4.14 11.52
N ILE A 57 5.46 -4.73 11.27
CA ILE A 57 4.70 -5.45 12.28
C ILE A 57 5.20 -6.90 12.35
N LYS A 58 5.92 -7.23 13.43
CA LYS A 58 6.59 -8.54 13.56
C LYS A 58 5.65 -9.62 14.08
N LYS A 59 4.69 -9.27 14.90
CA LYS A 59 3.76 -10.21 15.53
C LYS A 59 2.53 -10.40 14.65
N LYS A 60 2.09 -11.64 14.48
CA LYS A 60 0.86 -11.93 13.71
C LYS A 60 -0.30 -11.14 14.31
N SER A 61 -1.01 -10.38 13.48
CA SER A 61 -2.04 -9.45 13.94
C SER A 61 -3.24 -9.46 13.00
N GLU A 62 -4.39 -9.00 13.52
CA GLU A 62 -5.53 -8.65 12.70
C GLU A 62 -5.36 -7.19 12.29
N ILE A 63 -5.28 -6.94 10.99
CA ILE A 63 -4.96 -5.61 10.47
C ILE A 63 -6.02 -5.17 9.48
N THR A 64 -6.55 -3.97 9.67
CA THR A 64 -7.40 -3.32 8.67
C THR A 64 -6.57 -2.25 7.99
N ILE A 65 -6.40 -2.36 6.68
CA ILE A 65 -5.66 -1.35 5.89
C ILE A 65 -6.65 -0.50 5.13
N PHE A 66 -6.55 0.81 5.33
CA PHE A 66 -7.34 1.82 4.63
C PHE A 66 -6.48 2.43 3.54
N THR A 67 -6.97 2.41 2.30
CA THR A 67 -6.29 3.00 1.15
C THR A 67 -7.29 3.75 0.28
N ASP A 68 -6.87 4.86 -0.32
CA ASP A 68 -7.68 5.54 -1.32
C ASP A 68 -7.37 5.07 -2.75
N SER A 69 -6.45 4.14 -2.89
CA SER A 69 -6.09 3.55 -4.17
C SER A 69 -6.96 2.34 -4.51
N LYS A 70 -7.82 2.49 -5.50
CA LYS A 70 -8.59 1.37 -6.02
C LYS A 70 -7.69 0.32 -6.68
N TYR A 71 -6.61 0.77 -7.31
CA TYR A 71 -5.62 -0.09 -7.91
C TYR A 71 -5.08 -1.11 -6.89
N VAL A 72 -4.69 -0.64 -5.73
CA VAL A 72 -4.17 -1.51 -4.66
C VAL A 72 -5.26 -2.41 -4.11
N LYS A 73 -6.40 -1.83 -3.76
CA LYS A 73 -7.50 -2.59 -3.15
C LYS A 73 -8.02 -3.67 -4.08
N ASP A 74 -8.30 -3.33 -5.32
CA ASP A 74 -8.86 -4.29 -6.29
C ASP A 74 -7.82 -5.34 -6.69
N GLY A 75 -6.56 -4.93 -6.81
CA GLY A 75 -5.48 -5.86 -7.14
C GLY A 75 -5.29 -6.93 -6.09
N ILE A 76 -5.17 -6.54 -4.82
CA ILE A 76 -4.87 -7.49 -3.75
C ILE A 76 -6.08 -8.35 -3.37
N THR A 77 -7.29 -7.86 -3.56
CA THR A 77 -8.50 -8.60 -3.19
C THR A 77 -9.08 -9.43 -4.34
N ASP A 78 -8.78 -9.06 -5.58
CA ASP A 78 -9.41 -9.69 -6.75
C ASP A 78 -8.39 -10.15 -7.80
N TRP A 79 -7.67 -9.21 -8.43
CA TRP A 79 -6.81 -9.51 -9.59
C TRP A 79 -5.71 -10.52 -9.28
N ILE A 80 -5.15 -10.47 -8.08
CA ILE A 80 -4.02 -11.31 -7.69
C ILE A 80 -4.35 -12.81 -7.75
N LYS A 81 -5.60 -13.17 -7.54
CA LYS A 81 -6.06 -14.55 -7.61
C LYS A 81 -5.87 -15.12 -9.02
N LYS A 82 -6.21 -14.33 -10.04
CA LYS A 82 -6.04 -14.70 -11.43
C LYS A 82 -4.56 -14.73 -11.82
N TRP A 83 -3.79 -13.77 -11.34
CA TRP A 83 -2.36 -13.71 -11.64
C TRP A 83 -1.61 -14.92 -11.11
N LYS A 84 -1.93 -15.35 -9.90
CA LYS A 84 -1.30 -16.55 -9.30
C LYS A 84 -1.58 -17.80 -10.12
N VAL A 85 -2.80 -17.97 -10.62
CA VAL A 85 -3.19 -19.11 -11.45
C VAL A 85 -2.48 -19.06 -12.81
N ASN A 86 -2.23 -17.86 -13.34
CA ASN A 86 -1.67 -17.64 -14.66
C ASN A 86 -0.16 -17.37 -14.65
N ASN A 87 0.55 -17.79 -13.61
CA ASN A 87 2.00 -17.61 -13.49
C ASN A 87 2.41 -16.14 -13.53
N TRP A 88 1.60 -15.25 -12.94
CA TRP A 88 1.87 -13.82 -12.90
C TRP A 88 1.96 -13.19 -14.28
N LYS A 89 1.16 -13.68 -15.20
CA LYS A 89 1.04 -13.13 -16.55
C LYS A 89 -0.37 -12.58 -16.76
N ASN A 90 -0.45 -11.48 -17.52
CA ASN A 90 -1.74 -10.88 -17.86
C ASN A 90 -2.40 -11.65 -19.03
N SER A 91 -3.57 -11.18 -19.50
CA SER A 91 -4.31 -11.82 -20.60
C SER A 91 -3.52 -11.87 -21.90
N ASN A 92 -2.53 -11.00 -22.09
CA ASN A 92 -1.66 -10.98 -23.26
C ASN A 92 -0.38 -11.80 -23.07
N LYS A 93 -0.34 -12.63 -22.03
CA LYS A 93 0.80 -13.50 -21.68
C LYS A 93 2.09 -12.73 -21.37
N LYS A 94 1.96 -11.46 -21.02
CA LYS A 94 3.09 -10.62 -20.58
C LYS A 94 3.12 -10.57 -19.05
N PRO A 95 4.32 -10.35 -18.44
CA PRO A 95 4.39 -10.22 -16.98
C PRO A 95 3.45 -9.11 -16.48
N VAL A 96 2.82 -9.36 -15.34
CA VAL A 96 1.96 -8.37 -14.68
C VAL A 96 2.80 -7.14 -14.33
N LYS A 97 2.26 -5.95 -14.61
CA LYS A 97 2.92 -4.70 -14.26
C LYS A 97 3.08 -4.60 -12.75
N ASN A 98 4.25 -4.17 -12.30
CA ASN A 98 4.60 -4.08 -10.87
C ASN A 98 4.56 -5.44 -10.16
N LYS A 99 4.80 -6.53 -10.90
CA LYS A 99 4.80 -7.89 -10.38
C LYS A 99 5.65 -8.03 -9.12
N ASP A 100 6.83 -7.43 -9.10
CA ASP A 100 7.76 -7.48 -7.96
C ASP A 100 7.09 -6.99 -6.67
N LEU A 101 6.39 -5.87 -6.73
CA LEU A 101 5.71 -5.31 -5.57
C LEU A 101 4.44 -6.07 -5.20
N TRP A 102 3.69 -6.56 -6.19
CA TRP A 102 2.51 -7.37 -5.92
C TRP A 102 2.86 -8.65 -5.18
N ILE A 103 3.94 -9.31 -5.56
CA ILE A 103 4.40 -10.52 -4.87
C ILE A 103 4.83 -10.21 -3.44
N LYS A 104 5.56 -9.11 -3.25
CA LYS A 104 5.96 -8.67 -1.90
C LYS A 104 4.77 -8.37 -1.01
N LEU A 105 3.76 -7.70 -1.56
CA LEU A 105 2.55 -7.37 -0.81
C LEU A 105 1.77 -8.64 -0.42
N ASP A 106 1.61 -9.55 -1.37
CA ASP A 106 0.92 -10.81 -1.11
C ASP A 106 1.61 -11.60 0.02
N ASN A 107 2.93 -11.71 -0.07
CA ASN A 107 3.71 -12.42 0.96
C ASN A 107 3.61 -11.73 2.32
N ALA A 108 3.62 -10.41 2.35
CA ALA A 108 3.49 -9.66 3.60
C ALA A 108 2.12 -9.88 4.25
N CYS A 109 1.07 -9.97 3.43
CA CYS A 109 -0.29 -10.22 3.92
C CYS A 109 -0.45 -11.62 4.53
N LEU A 110 0.29 -12.61 4.05
CA LEU A 110 0.17 -13.98 4.54
C LEU A 110 0.57 -14.13 6.01
N LYS A 111 1.36 -13.22 6.53
CA LYS A 111 1.81 -13.25 7.93
C LYS A 111 0.74 -12.75 8.91
N HIS A 112 -0.30 -12.13 8.40
CA HIS A 112 -1.34 -11.49 9.21
C HIS A 112 -2.71 -11.80 8.67
N LYS A 113 -3.75 -11.45 9.43
CA LYS A 113 -5.12 -11.45 8.94
C LYS A 113 -5.44 -10.03 8.49
N VAL A 114 -5.41 -9.78 7.19
CA VAL A 114 -5.54 -8.43 6.63
C VAL A 114 -6.91 -8.24 5.99
N THR A 115 -7.59 -7.17 6.38
CA THR A 115 -8.83 -6.71 5.76
C THR A 115 -8.55 -5.39 5.05
N TRP A 116 -8.95 -5.29 3.80
CA TRP A 116 -8.74 -4.09 2.99
C TRP A 116 -10.02 -3.27 2.91
N LYS A 117 -9.90 -1.96 3.17
CA LYS A 117 -11.01 -1.02 3.02
C LYS A 117 -10.59 0.15 2.15
N TRP A 118 -11.35 0.38 1.10
CA TRP A 118 -11.15 1.55 0.27
C TRP A 118 -11.86 2.74 0.90
N ILE A 119 -11.19 3.89 0.94
CA ILE A 119 -11.77 5.15 1.40
C ILE A 119 -11.57 6.20 0.30
N LYS A 120 -12.54 7.11 0.18
CA LYS A 120 -12.47 8.17 -0.82
C LYS A 120 -11.40 9.19 -0.43
N ALA A 121 -10.54 9.54 -1.39
CA ALA A 121 -9.51 10.57 -1.19
C ALA A 121 -10.17 11.93 -0.90
N HIS A 122 -9.56 12.69 -0.01
CA HIS A 122 -9.98 14.05 0.33
C HIS A 122 -11.44 14.17 0.80
N ALA A 123 -11.94 13.13 1.45
CA ALA A 123 -13.32 13.09 1.96
C ALA A 123 -13.44 13.45 3.45
N GLY A 124 -12.44 14.16 4.00
CA GLY A 124 -12.47 14.62 5.39
C GLY A 124 -11.94 13.60 6.40
N ASN A 125 -11.40 12.47 5.96
CA ASN A 125 -10.80 11.51 6.87
C ASN A 125 -9.45 12.04 7.38
N LYS A 126 -9.33 12.22 8.70
CA LYS A 126 -8.15 12.80 9.34
C LYS A 126 -6.86 12.04 8.98
N TYR A 127 -6.87 10.73 9.14
CA TYR A 127 -5.67 9.92 8.92
C TYR A 127 -5.32 9.79 7.44
N ASN A 128 -6.33 9.74 6.57
CA ASN A 128 -6.07 9.74 5.13
C ASN A 128 -5.41 11.06 4.71
N ASN A 129 -5.87 12.18 5.26
CA ASN A 129 -5.26 13.48 4.97
C ASN A 129 -3.82 13.56 5.48
N LEU A 130 -3.57 13.07 6.70
CA LEU A 130 -2.22 13.07 7.27
C LEU A 130 -1.25 12.21 6.49
N VAL A 131 -1.67 11.01 6.10
CA VAL A 131 -0.79 10.10 5.35
C VAL A 131 -0.53 10.62 3.94
N ASP A 132 -1.51 11.29 3.32
CA ASP A 132 -1.33 11.94 2.04
C ASP A 132 -0.27 13.05 2.12
N GLU A 133 -0.40 13.93 3.11
CA GLU A 133 0.58 15.01 3.33
C GLU A 133 1.98 14.46 3.55
N LEU A 134 2.10 13.39 4.33
CA LEU A 134 3.39 12.78 4.62
C LEU A 134 4.00 12.16 3.35
N ALA A 135 3.20 11.44 2.55
CA ALA A 135 3.67 10.87 1.30
C ALA A 135 4.13 11.95 0.31
N VAL A 136 3.33 13.02 0.17
CA VAL A 136 3.68 14.15 -0.70
C VAL A 136 4.96 14.82 -0.23
N SER A 137 5.17 14.97 1.08
CA SER A 137 6.39 15.59 1.62
C SER A 137 7.65 14.84 1.21
N LYS A 138 7.55 13.54 0.96
CA LYS A 138 8.69 12.71 0.55
C LYS A 138 9.01 12.81 -0.94
N THR A 139 8.16 13.45 -1.72
CA THR A 139 8.43 13.70 -3.15
C THR A 139 9.27 14.97 -3.37
N LYS A 140 9.55 15.71 -2.34
CA LYS A 140 10.24 17.01 -2.43
C LYS A 140 11.74 16.92 -2.26
#